data_b337e0d608c7172add30fb8359b36429
#
_entry.id   b337e0d608c7172add30fb8359b36429
#
_cell.length_a   1.000
_cell.length_b   1.000
_cell.length_c   1.000
_cell.angle_alpha   90.00
_cell.angle_beta   90.00
_cell.angle_gamma   90.00
#
_symmetry.space_group_name_H-M   'P 1'
#
loop_
_entity.id
_entity.type
_entity.pdbx_description
1 polymer ?
#
loop_
_entity_poly.entity_id
_entity_poly.type
_entity_poly.pdbx_seq_one_letter_code
_entity_poly.pdbx_strand_id
1 'polypeptide(L)'
;MKHTVRSIAALAGVSRGTVSRVLNNQPDVSPEVRARVLRIIEETGYQKDARFSGGDTICIGVIVAHWQDEYFTNSTLRGVRMAAREINAGKVSLEVRRMNSRADEEYIRLCEELLELGVRGLVLNAPDNFVIAAEIERLHRAGVAVVTYNSDLPDSRRICHVGQDLLKSGRIAAGLMARCISPKDQVLVITGNMEFRSHRVRVDGFLTHLEELGFGADCYALAECYERYDMTYEAVRRALSVHPRLHGIYMATESVQACADAIHGCKRRMAVVVNDLTPEAKRLLRRGTIDFVVEQDFSGQVYRAIMVLHELLAYGHRVKQPITYVDTSIITQEML
;
A
#
# COMPACT_ATOMS: atom_id res chain seq x y z
N MET A 1 -10.65 2.49 36.16
CA MET A 1 -10.57 3.42 35.01
C MET A 1 -9.13 3.57 34.62
N LYS A 2 -8.80 3.48 33.29
CA LYS A 2 -7.43 3.72 32.84
C LYS A 2 -7.14 5.22 32.86
N HIS A 3 -6.19 5.65 33.71
CA HIS A 3 -5.78 7.06 33.79
C HIS A 3 -5.01 7.46 32.51
N THR A 4 -5.14 8.71 32.06
CA THR A 4 -4.50 9.27 30.86
C THR A 4 -3.66 10.49 31.27
N VAL A 5 -2.73 10.93 30.41
CA VAL A 5 -1.98 12.20 30.63
C VAL A 5 -2.92 13.37 30.94
N ARG A 6 -4.11 13.38 30.32
CA ARG A 6 -5.13 14.41 30.54
C ARG A 6 -5.71 14.34 31.99
N SER A 7 -5.99 13.13 32.47
CA SER A 7 -6.50 12.97 33.86
C SER A 7 -5.41 13.25 34.90
N ILE A 8 -4.15 12.85 34.63
CA ILE A 8 -3.00 13.18 35.50
C ILE A 8 -2.78 14.69 35.53
N ALA A 9 -2.86 15.38 34.40
CA ALA A 9 -2.72 16.85 34.35
C ALA A 9 -3.80 17.56 35.13
N ALA A 10 -5.06 17.09 35.05
CA ALA A 10 -6.17 17.63 35.84
C ALA A 10 -5.98 17.41 37.33
N LEU A 11 -5.57 16.20 37.78
CA LEU A 11 -5.31 15.87 39.16
C LEU A 11 -4.11 16.65 39.72
N ALA A 12 -3.08 16.86 38.91
CA ALA A 12 -1.88 17.60 39.31
C ALA A 12 -2.04 19.14 39.26
N GLY A 13 -3.13 19.64 38.69
CA GLY A 13 -3.35 21.08 38.49
C GLY A 13 -2.32 21.71 37.52
N VAL A 14 -1.89 21.00 36.52
CA VAL A 14 -0.87 21.46 35.54
C VAL A 14 -1.31 21.21 34.11
N SER A 15 -0.58 21.80 33.15
CA SER A 15 -0.84 21.52 31.74
C SER A 15 -0.42 20.10 31.33
N ARG A 16 -1.04 19.55 30.27
CA ARG A 16 -0.62 18.26 29.68
C ARG A 16 0.85 18.29 29.26
N GLY A 17 1.33 19.43 28.75
CA GLY A 17 2.72 19.63 28.40
C GLY A 17 3.66 19.52 29.62
N THR A 18 3.25 20.01 30.78
CA THR A 18 4.00 19.88 32.04
C THR A 18 4.11 18.42 32.47
N VAL A 19 2.99 17.66 32.44
CA VAL A 19 3.01 16.22 32.73
C VAL A 19 3.94 15.48 31.74
N SER A 20 3.88 15.79 30.45
CA SER A 20 4.76 15.19 29.45
C SER A 20 6.24 15.49 29.73
N ARG A 21 6.60 16.71 30.11
CA ARG A 21 7.97 17.11 30.49
C ARG A 21 8.47 16.36 31.74
N VAL A 22 7.61 16.18 32.73
CA VAL A 22 7.95 15.38 33.92
C VAL A 22 8.18 13.93 33.55
N LEU A 23 7.29 13.33 32.77
CA LEU A 23 7.41 11.95 32.30
C LEU A 23 8.64 11.71 31.41
N ASN A 24 9.13 12.74 30.73
CA ASN A 24 10.31 12.72 29.88
C ASN A 24 11.57 13.25 30.57
N ASN A 25 11.51 13.43 31.92
CA ASN A 25 12.59 13.90 32.75
C ASN A 25 13.27 15.21 32.28
N GLN A 26 12.50 16.12 31.66
CA GLN A 26 13.01 17.40 31.17
C GLN A 26 13.42 18.30 32.35
N PRO A 27 14.56 19.01 32.26
CA PRO A 27 15.08 19.81 33.39
C PRO A 27 14.31 21.10 33.66
N ASP A 28 13.46 21.54 32.75
CA ASP A 28 12.73 22.82 32.77
C ASP A 28 11.43 22.81 33.62
N VAL A 29 11.24 21.80 34.47
CA VAL A 29 10.10 21.69 35.39
C VAL A 29 10.59 21.83 36.80
N SER A 30 9.95 22.74 37.60
CA SER A 30 10.34 22.96 39.01
C SER A 30 10.26 21.68 39.83
N PRO A 31 11.18 21.49 40.81
CA PRO A 31 11.20 20.30 41.67
C PRO A 31 9.86 20.00 42.35
N GLU A 32 9.15 21.04 42.76
CA GLU A 32 7.84 20.92 43.46
C GLU A 32 6.75 20.39 42.51
N VAL A 33 6.69 20.93 41.30
CA VAL A 33 5.73 20.47 40.29
C VAL A 33 6.06 19.04 39.85
N ARG A 34 7.35 18.73 39.72
CA ARG A 34 7.80 17.37 39.39
C ARG A 34 7.38 16.38 40.48
N ALA A 35 7.65 16.67 41.72
CA ALA A 35 7.28 15.79 42.84
C ALA A 35 5.78 15.58 42.93
N ARG A 36 4.96 16.63 42.73
CA ARG A 36 3.50 16.55 42.73
C ARG A 36 2.97 15.65 41.61
N VAL A 37 3.47 15.80 40.40
CA VAL A 37 3.06 14.97 39.23
C VAL A 37 3.45 13.51 39.43
N LEU A 38 4.68 13.24 39.95
CA LEU A 38 5.16 11.88 40.19
C LEU A 38 4.33 11.18 41.26
N ARG A 39 3.95 11.87 42.36
CA ARG A 39 3.08 11.33 43.40
C ARG A 39 1.72 10.89 42.80
N ILE A 40 1.09 11.75 42.01
CA ILE A 40 -0.21 11.43 41.38
C ILE A 40 -0.08 10.24 40.39
N ILE A 41 1.03 10.12 39.69
CA ILE A 41 1.33 8.97 38.84
C ILE A 41 1.38 7.69 39.69
N GLU A 42 2.04 7.73 40.84
CA GLU A 42 2.16 6.60 41.75
C GLU A 42 0.79 6.24 42.39
N GLU A 43 0.04 7.21 42.90
CA GLU A 43 -1.27 7.04 43.51
C GLU A 43 -2.33 6.51 42.53
N THR A 44 -2.25 6.89 41.24
CA THR A 44 -3.19 6.48 40.22
C THR A 44 -2.81 5.19 39.52
N GLY A 45 -1.61 4.66 39.82
CA GLY A 45 -1.05 3.52 39.07
C GLY A 45 -0.87 3.81 37.56
N TYR A 46 -0.77 5.10 37.20
CA TYR A 46 -0.56 5.47 35.80
C TYR A 46 0.80 4.97 35.35
N GLN A 47 0.79 3.95 34.53
CA GLN A 47 1.99 3.55 33.80
C GLN A 47 2.00 4.34 32.48
N LYS A 48 3.05 5.17 32.30
CA LYS A 48 3.39 5.66 30.97
C LYS A 48 3.52 4.42 30.11
N ASP A 49 2.73 4.32 29.05
CA ASP A 49 2.91 3.23 28.10
C ASP A 49 4.41 3.15 27.80
N ALA A 50 5.06 2.05 28.17
CA ALA A 50 6.52 1.87 28.06
C ALA A 50 7.02 2.08 26.61
N ARG A 51 6.07 2.13 25.68
CA ARG A 51 6.25 2.45 24.26
C ARG A 51 6.76 3.88 23.99
N PHE A 52 6.78 4.78 25.00
CA PHE A 52 7.12 6.21 24.80
C PHE A 52 8.11 6.75 25.85
N SER A 53 9.01 5.93 26.38
CA SER A 53 10.11 6.44 27.24
C SER A 53 11.09 7.23 26.36
N GLY A 54 11.16 8.54 26.60
CA GLY A 54 12.03 9.45 25.85
C GLY A 54 13.51 9.16 26.09
N GLY A 55 14.25 9.05 25.02
CA GLY A 55 15.71 8.90 24.98
C GLY A 55 16.20 8.07 23.82
N ASP A 56 15.48 7.01 23.45
CA ASP A 56 15.90 6.13 22.37
C ASP A 56 15.32 6.59 21.02
N THR A 57 16.14 6.56 20.00
CA THR A 57 15.72 6.79 18.61
C THR A 57 14.67 5.75 18.24
N ILE A 58 13.50 6.19 17.79
CA ILE A 58 12.42 5.30 17.34
C ILE A 58 12.85 4.69 16.02
N CYS A 59 12.88 3.36 15.93
CA CYS A 59 13.21 2.66 14.71
C CYS A 59 11.93 2.21 13.98
N ILE A 60 11.78 2.55 12.71
CA ILE A 60 10.72 2.08 11.81
C ILE A 60 11.35 1.22 10.73
N GLY A 61 10.92 -0.05 10.65
CA GLY A 61 11.31 -0.98 9.61
C GLY A 61 10.46 -0.79 8.35
N VAL A 62 11.07 -1.00 7.19
CA VAL A 62 10.38 -1.05 5.89
C VAL A 62 10.82 -2.29 5.14
N ILE A 63 9.89 -3.20 4.86
CA ILE A 63 10.15 -4.35 4.00
C ILE A 63 9.73 -4.01 2.58
N VAL A 64 10.72 -3.98 1.68
CA VAL A 64 10.53 -3.79 0.24
C VAL A 64 10.27 -5.16 -0.38
N ALA A 65 9.05 -5.39 -0.87
CA ALA A 65 8.67 -6.65 -1.47
C ALA A 65 9.51 -6.97 -2.72
N HIS A 66 9.59 -8.25 -3.06
CA HIS A 66 10.20 -8.70 -4.31
C HIS A 66 9.26 -8.46 -5.47
N TRP A 67 9.63 -7.56 -6.38
CA TRP A 67 8.92 -7.26 -7.61
C TRP A 67 9.70 -7.79 -8.80
N GLN A 68 9.01 -8.27 -9.84
CA GLN A 68 9.65 -8.64 -11.10
C GLN A 68 10.14 -7.40 -11.85
N ASP A 69 9.36 -6.32 -11.83
CA ASP A 69 9.76 -5.03 -12.39
C ASP A 69 10.43 -4.14 -11.32
N GLU A 70 11.64 -3.70 -11.60
CA GLU A 70 12.37 -2.77 -10.72
C GLU A 70 11.65 -1.43 -10.52
N TYR A 71 10.69 -1.07 -11.37
CA TYR A 71 9.88 0.13 -11.21
C TYR A 71 9.24 0.21 -9.83
N PHE A 72 8.63 -0.87 -9.36
CA PHE A 72 7.98 -0.92 -8.04
C PHE A 72 8.98 -0.88 -6.90
N THR A 73 10.11 -1.58 -7.03
CA THR A 73 11.22 -1.48 -6.07
C THR A 73 11.72 -0.04 -5.96
N ASN A 74 11.98 0.60 -7.10
CA ASN A 74 12.47 1.98 -7.15
C ASN A 74 11.43 2.98 -6.63
N SER A 75 10.14 2.74 -6.89
CA SER A 75 9.05 3.55 -6.38
C SER A 75 8.90 3.42 -4.87
N THR A 76 9.02 2.20 -4.31
CA THR A 76 9.07 1.97 -2.86
C THR A 76 10.23 2.76 -2.23
N LEU A 77 11.43 2.64 -2.78
CA LEU A 77 12.61 3.36 -2.27
C LEU A 77 12.50 4.89 -2.43
N ARG A 78 11.77 5.36 -3.45
CA ARG A 78 11.44 6.79 -3.58
C ARG A 78 10.56 7.24 -2.42
N GLY A 79 9.50 6.48 -2.08
CA GLY A 79 8.64 6.77 -0.94
C GLY A 79 9.41 6.81 0.39
N VAL A 80 10.31 5.84 0.59
CA VAL A 80 11.22 5.83 1.76
C VAL A 80 12.08 7.11 1.80
N ARG A 81 12.70 7.48 0.68
CA ARG A 81 13.52 8.72 0.62
C ARG A 81 12.70 9.98 0.86
N MET A 82 11.45 10.03 0.39
CA MET A 82 10.55 11.17 0.67
C MET A 82 10.28 11.27 2.17
N ALA A 83 9.91 10.17 2.83
CA ALA A 83 9.69 10.14 4.27
C ALA A 83 10.97 10.50 5.07
N ALA A 84 12.12 9.96 4.68
CA ALA A 84 13.39 10.22 5.35
C ALA A 84 13.81 11.72 5.33
N ARG A 85 13.39 12.47 4.33
CA ARG A 85 13.65 13.92 4.25
C ARG A 85 12.80 14.74 5.22
N GLU A 86 11.62 14.23 5.57
CA GLU A 86 10.63 14.93 6.40
C GLU A 86 10.73 14.51 7.87
N ILE A 87 11.15 13.28 8.12
CA ILE A 87 11.34 12.74 9.46
C ILE A 87 12.52 13.42 10.14
N ASN A 88 12.31 13.84 11.39
CA ASN A 88 13.39 14.37 12.21
C ASN A 88 14.40 13.25 12.56
N ALA A 89 15.55 13.26 11.89
CA ALA A 89 16.61 12.24 12.00
C ALA A 89 17.17 12.06 13.44
N GLY A 90 16.94 13.00 14.35
CA GLY A 90 17.36 12.87 15.76
C GLY A 90 16.40 12.04 16.62
N LYS A 91 15.19 11.75 16.13
CA LYS A 91 14.16 11.02 16.89
C LYS A 91 13.70 9.72 16.25
N VAL A 92 13.80 9.59 14.93
CA VAL A 92 13.32 8.43 14.19
C VAL A 92 14.36 8.01 13.17
N SER A 93 14.64 6.70 13.11
CA SER A 93 15.45 6.06 12.07
C SER A 93 14.60 5.16 11.20
N LEU A 94 15.02 4.96 9.96
CA LEU A 94 14.41 4.02 9.02
C LEU A 94 15.36 2.88 8.72
N GLU A 95 14.93 1.64 8.96
CA GLU A 95 15.63 0.41 8.61
C GLU A 95 14.95 -0.26 7.43
N VAL A 96 15.65 -0.39 6.32
CA VAL A 96 15.11 -0.94 5.08
C VAL A 96 15.67 -2.32 4.80
N ARG A 97 14.80 -3.29 4.53
CA ARG A 97 15.15 -4.63 4.10
C ARG A 97 14.49 -4.93 2.77
N ARG A 98 15.20 -5.60 1.89
CA ARG A 98 14.68 -6.04 0.59
C ARG A 98 14.47 -7.54 0.61
N MET A 99 13.36 -7.97 0.06
CA MET A 99 13.11 -9.39 -0.21
C MET A 99 13.79 -9.81 -1.50
N ASN A 100 14.34 -11.02 -1.52
CA ASN A 100 14.90 -11.67 -2.71
C ASN A 100 13.92 -12.66 -3.34
N SER A 101 12.86 -13.01 -2.62
CA SER A 101 11.79 -13.90 -3.09
C SER A 101 10.44 -13.46 -2.52
N ARG A 102 9.35 -14.07 -2.98
CA ARG A 102 7.99 -13.86 -2.44
C ARG A 102 7.61 -14.90 -1.38
N ALA A 103 8.57 -15.70 -0.89
CA ALA A 103 8.33 -16.75 0.08
C ALA A 103 7.97 -16.18 1.46
N ASP A 104 6.98 -16.78 2.11
CA ASP A 104 6.52 -16.35 3.45
C ASP A 104 7.65 -16.45 4.49
N GLU A 105 8.53 -17.46 4.37
CA GLU A 105 9.68 -17.66 5.24
C GLU A 105 10.65 -16.46 5.20
N GLU A 106 10.80 -15.84 4.04
CA GLU A 106 11.64 -14.66 3.92
C GLU A 106 11.02 -13.44 4.59
N TYR A 107 9.69 -13.28 4.50
CA TYR A 107 8.97 -12.26 5.28
C TYR A 107 9.22 -12.43 6.76
N ILE A 108 9.02 -13.64 7.29
CA ILE A 108 9.19 -13.94 8.72
C ILE A 108 10.63 -13.64 9.15
N ARG A 109 11.64 -14.11 8.40
CA ARG A 109 13.05 -13.86 8.66
C ARG A 109 13.39 -12.37 8.74
N LEU A 110 12.89 -11.57 7.79
CA LEU A 110 13.12 -10.13 7.78
C LEU A 110 12.39 -9.41 8.92
N CYS A 111 11.21 -9.87 9.30
CA CYS A 111 10.51 -9.39 10.49
C CYS A 111 11.31 -9.67 11.77
N GLU A 112 11.90 -10.85 11.89
CA GLU A 112 12.76 -11.23 13.02
C GLU A 112 14.01 -10.35 13.10
N GLU A 113 14.74 -10.18 11.99
CA GLU A 113 15.89 -9.28 11.93
C GLU A 113 15.55 -7.85 12.36
N LEU A 114 14.41 -7.34 11.92
CA LEU A 114 13.97 -5.99 12.28
C LEU A 114 13.55 -5.90 13.75
N LEU A 115 12.93 -6.96 14.30
CA LEU A 115 12.62 -7.04 15.73
C LEU A 115 13.89 -7.01 16.59
N GLU A 116 14.94 -7.74 16.21
CA GLU A 116 16.23 -7.74 16.90
C GLU A 116 16.88 -6.35 16.89
N LEU A 117 16.67 -5.56 15.85
CA LEU A 117 17.09 -4.15 15.76
C LEU A 117 16.21 -3.20 16.59
N GLY A 118 15.17 -3.71 17.26
CA GLY A 118 14.31 -2.93 18.12
C GLY A 118 13.32 -2.03 17.38
N VAL A 119 12.85 -2.42 16.18
CA VAL A 119 11.82 -1.64 15.47
C VAL A 119 10.54 -1.55 16.29
N ARG A 120 9.92 -0.39 16.27
CA ARG A 120 8.66 -0.10 16.95
C ARG A 120 7.48 0.00 15.98
N GLY A 121 7.77 0.14 14.71
CA GLY A 121 6.82 0.13 13.62
C GLY A 121 7.37 -0.57 12.40
N LEU A 122 6.48 -1.18 11.60
CA LEU A 122 6.85 -1.90 10.40
C LEU A 122 5.91 -1.57 9.26
N VAL A 123 6.47 -1.18 8.12
CA VAL A 123 5.78 -0.97 6.85
C VAL A 123 6.08 -2.13 5.92
N LEU A 124 5.04 -2.79 5.42
CA LEU A 124 5.20 -3.94 4.54
C LEU A 124 4.08 -4.04 3.48
N ASN A 125 4.44 -4.55 2.31
CA ASN A 125 3.49 -5.07 1.33
C ASN A 125 3.33 -6.57 1.61
N ALA A 126 2.13 -7.01 1.90
CA ALA A 126 1.90 -8.36 2.39
C ALA A 126 0.96 -9.15 1.48
N PRO A 127 1.28 -10.42 1.17
CA PRO A 127 0.31 -11.32 0.55
C PRO A 127 -0.85 -11.60 1.50
N ASP A 128 -2.05 -11.79 0.93
CA ASP A 128 -3.28 -12.05 1.69
C ASP A 128 -3.36 -13.55 2.04
N ASN A 129 -2.58 -13.96 3.05
CA ASN A 129 -2.60 -15.33 3.54
C ASN A 129 -2.50 -15.39 5.07
N PHE A 130 -2.82 -16.58 5.62
CA PHE A 130 -2.89 -16.80 7.07
C PHE A 130 -1.51 -16.77 7.74
N VAL A 131 -0.44 -17.12 7.05
CA VAL A 131 0.93 -17.16 7.59
C VAL A 131 1.37 -15.74 7.92
N ILE A 132 1.20 -14.82 6.99
CA ILE A 132 1.55 -13.41 7.19
C ILE A 132 0.58 -12.73 8.18
N ALA A 133 -0.70 -13.11 8.18
CA ALA A 133 -1.63 -12.63 9.20
C ALA A 133 -1.21 -13.04 10.63
N ALA A 134 -0.75 -14.29 10.80
CA ALA A 134 -0.21 -14.76 12.07
C ALA A 134 1.09 -14.05 12.47
N GLU A 135 1.94 -13.73 11.51
CA GLU A 135 3.16 -12.96 11.76
C GLU A 135 2.83 -11.52 12.19
N ILE A 136 1.87 -10.87 11.57
CA ILE A 136 1.40 -9.54 12.01
C ILE A 136 0.81 -9.60 13.43
N GLU A 137 0.09 -10.68 13.79
CA GLU A 137 -0.39 -10.90 15.16
C GLU A 137 0.78 -11.06 16.15
N ARG A 138 1.85 -11.79 15.77
CA ARG A 138 3.08 -11.96 16.57
C ARG A 138 3.76 -10.61 16.80
N LEU A 139 3.94 -9.81 15.76
CA LEU A 139 4.49 -8.46 15.81
C LEU A 139 3.67 -7.55 16.71
N HIS A 140 2.35 -7.61 16.60
CA HIS A 140 1.44 -6.85 17.45
C HIS A 140 1.61 -7.19 18.93
N ARG A 141 1.73 -8.48 19.28
CA ARG A 141 2.00 -8.93 20.67
C ARG A 141 3.37 -8.47 21.16
N ALA A 142 4.35 -8.39 20.30
CA ALA A 142 5.66 -7.81 20.60
C ALA A 142 5.65 -6.27 20.74
N GLY A 143 4.50 -5.64 20.51
CA GLY A 143 4.34 -4.19 20.63
C GLY A 143 4.76 -3.39 19.38
N VAL A 144 4.94 -4.06 18.24
CA VAL A 144 5.26 -3.43 16.95
C VAL A 144 3.98 -3.05 16.24
N ALA A 145 3.87 -1.78 15.84
CA ALA A 145 2.76 -1.29 15.04
C ALA A 145 2.99 -1.60 13.56
N VAL A 146 2.06 -2.27 12.89
CA VAL A 146 2.18 -2.65 11.48
C VAL A 146 1.27 -1.81 10.61
N VAL A 147 1.82 -1.24 9.54
CA VAL A 147 1.09 -0.59 8.45
C VAL A 147 1.37 -1.34 7.15
N THR A 148 0.31 -1.76 6.46
CA THR A 148 0.43 -2.37 5.14
C THR A 148 0.33 -1.31 4.04
N TYR A 149 0.98 -1.54 2.91
CA TYR A 149 0.82 -0.70 1.72
C TYR A 149 0.55 -1.56 0.48
N ASN A 150 -0.11 -1.01 -0.52
CA ASN A 150 -0.47 -1.61 -1.80
C ASN A 150 -1.39 -2.85 -1.70
N SER A 151 -0.94 -3.95 -1.12
CA SER A 151 -1.76 -5.12 -0.82
C SER A 151 -2.13 -5.13 0.67
N ASP A 152 -3.39 -5.47 0.98
CA ASP A 152 -3.96 -5.38 2.33
C ASP A 152 -4.30 -6.76 2.91
N LEU A 153 -4.18 -6.86 4.24
CA LEU A 153 -4.69 -7.96 5.07
C LEU A 153 -5.70 -7.41 6.08
N PRO A 154 -6.96 -7.23 5.69
CA PRO A 154 -7.97 -6.58 6.54
C PRO A 154 -8.23 -7.30 7.86
N ASP A 155 -8.13 -8.63 7.87
CA ASP A 155 -8.39 -9.48 9.05
C ASP A 155 -7.18 -9.64 9.97
N SER A 156 -6.09 -8.90 9.72
CA SER A 156 -4.89 -8.90 10.56
C SER A 156 -4.92 -7.78 11.62
N ARG A 157 -3.94 -7.80 12.54
CA ARG A 157 -3.73 -6.76 13.56
C ARG A 157 -2.94 -5.55 13.05
N ARG A 158 -2.91 -5.32 11.74
CA ARG A 158 -2.37 -4.07 11.22
C ARG A 158 -3.16 -2.88 11.77
N ILE A 159 -2.48 -1.77 11.98
CA ILE A 159 -3.13 -0.55 12.50
C ILE A 159 -3.74 0.30 11.38
N CYS A 160 -3.19 0.22 10.16
CA CYS A 160 -3.66 0.94 8.99
C CYS A 160 -3.19 0.23 7.72
N HIS A 161 -3.98 0.38 6.66
CA HIS A 161 -3.58 0.11 5.28
C HIS A 161 -3.47 1.43 4.52
N VAL A 162 -2.44 1.57 3.69
CA VAL A 162 -2.28 2.70 2.76
C VAL A 162 -2.19 2.15 1.35
N GLY A 163 -3.19 2.43 0.53
CA GLY A 163 -3.25 1.85 -0.82
C GLY A 163 -4.15 2.61 -1.77
N GLN A 164 -4.27 2.11 -2.99
CA GLN A 164 -5.28 2.56 -3.94
C GLN A 164 -6.64 1.94 -3.56
N ASP A 165 -7.72 2.68 -3.78
CA ASP A 165 -9.06 2.07 -3.83
C ASP A 165 -9.14 1.18 -5.09
N LEU A 166 -8.86 -0.10 -4.90
CA LEU A 166 -8.72 -1.07 -5.99
C LEU A 166 -10.04 -1.31 -6.72
N LEU A 167 -11.16 -1.33 -5.98
CA LEU A 167 -12.49 -1.46 -6.57
C LEU A 167 -12.77 -0.26 -7.49
N LYS A 168 -12.53 0.95 -6.98
CA LYS A 168 -12.67 2.19 -7.75
C LYS A 168 -11.72 2.23 -8.95
N SER A 169 -10.49 1.75 -8.81
CA SER A 169 -9.52 1.65 -9.92
C SER A 169 -10.04 0.79 -11.05
N GLY A 170 -10.58 -0.40 -10.74
CA GLY A 170 -11.23 -1.28 -11.72
C GLY A 170 -12.43 -0.61 -12.38
N ARG A 171 -13.30 0.04 -11.61
CA ARG A 171 -14.46 0.79 -12.11
C ARG A 171 -14.05 1.92 -13.06
N ILE A 172 -12.97 2.65 -12.74
CA ILE A 172 -12.42 3.69 -13.64
C ILE A 172 -11.98 3.07 -14.95
N ALA A 173 -11.23 1.97 -14.92
CA ALA A 173 -10.77 1.27 -16.12
C ALA A 173 -11.96 0.80 -16.99
N ALA A 174 -13.03 0.26 -16.38
CA ALA A 174 -14.26 -0.12 -17.09
C ALA A 174 -14.95 1.08 -17.73
N GLY A 175 -15.06 2.18 -17.01
CA GLY A 175 -15.65 3.41 -17.55
C GLY A 175 -14.86 4.01 -18.72
N LEU A 176 -13.53 3.90 -18.72
CA LEU A 176 -12.68 4.27 -19.85
C LEU A 176 -12.85 3.30 -21.03
N MET A 177 -12.84 2.00 -20.77
CA MET A 177 -13.06 0.96 -21.77
C MET A 177 -14.39 1.15 -22.50
N ALA A 178 -15.48 1.35 -21.76
CA ALA A 178 -16.82 1.55 -22.32
C ALA A 178 -16.98 2.81 -23.18
N ARG A 179 -16.04 3.76 -23.12
CA ARG A 179 -16.00 4.91 -24.04
C ARG A 179 -15.27 4.61 -25.33
N CYS A 180 -14.49 3.54 -25.38
CA CYS A 180 -13.67 3.16 -26.53
C CYS A 180 -14.31 2.08 -27.38
N ILE A 181 -15.20 1.27 -26.80
CA ILE A 181 -15.80 0.11 -27.47
C ILE A 181 -17.33 0.10 -27.26
N SER A 182 -18.03 -0.70 -28.08
CA SER A 182 -19.48 -0.90 -28.00
C SER A 182 -19.84 -2.01 -26.98
N PRO A 183 -21.03 -1.97 -26.35
CA PRO A 183 -21.52 -3.08 -25.53
C PRO A 183 -21.65 -4.43 -26.25
N LYS A 184 -21.58 -4.43 -27.59
CA LYS A 184 -21.56 -5.65 -28.42
C LYS A 184 -20.16 -6.24 -28.58
N ASP A 185 -19.13 -5.48 -28.26
CA ASP A 185 -17.75 -5.91 -28.35
C ASP A 185 -17.34 -6.75 -27.14
N GLN A 186 -16.20 -7.41 -27.26
CA GLN A 186 -15.62 -8.21 -26.19
C GLN A 186 -14.35 -7.59 -25.66
N VAL A 187 -14.09 -7.83 -24.38
CA VAL A 187 -12.89 -7.38 -23.67
C VAL A 187 -12.11 -8.59 -23.14
N LEU A 188 -10.81 -8.59 -23.35
CA LEU A 188 -9.90 -9.49 -22.65
C LEU A 188 -9.39 -8.77 -21.39
N VAL A 189 -9.63 -9.38 -20.24
CA VAL A 189 -9.06 -8.94 -18.96
C VAL A 189 -7.86 -9.81 -18.64
N ILE A 190 -6.69 -9.17 -18.47
CA ILE A 190 -5.45 -9.85 -18.10
C ILE A 190 -5.07 -9.42 -16.70
N THR A 191 -4.84 -10.40 -15.84
CA THR A 191 -4.46 -10.20 -14.44
C THR A 191 -3.22 -11.01 -14.08
N GLY A 192 -2.59 -10.66 -12.96
CA GLY A 192 -1.45 -11.41 -12.42
C GLY A 192 -1.90 -12.68 -11.72
N ASN A 193 -1.68 -12.77 -10.42
CA ASN A 193 -2.12 -13.87 -9.56
C ASN A 193 -3.36 -13.46 -8.77
N MET A 194 -4.49 -14.13 -8.99
CA MET A 194 -5.77 -13.88 -8.31
C MET A 194 -5.76 -14.25 -6.81
N GLU A 195 -4.74 -14.90 -6.32
CA GLU A 195 -4.52 -15.08 -4.88
C GLU A 195 -4.25 -13.74 -4.17
N PHE A 196 -3.65 -12.78 -4.88
CA PHE A 196 -3.48 -11.44 -4.34
C PHE A 196 -4.78 -10.65 -4.37
N ARG A 197 -5.19 -10.14 -3.22
CA ARG A 197 -6.39 -9.30 -3.09
C ARG A 197 -6.37 -8.10 -4.02
N SER A 198 -5.20 -7.51 -4.27
CA SER A 198 -5.05 -6.36 -5.18
C SER A 198 -5.51 -6.67 -6.60
N HIS A 199 -5.27 -7.88 -7.09
CA HIS A 199 -5.69 -8.32 -8.41
C HIS A 199 -7.19 -8.64 -8.44
N ARG A 200 -7.68 -9.45 -7.48
CA ARG A 200 -9.10 -9.80 -7.39
C ARG A 200 -10.02 -8.59 -7.36
N VAL A 201 -9.82 -7.71 -6.37
CA VAL A 201 -10.70 -6.56 -6.14
C VAL A 201 -10.72 -5.59 -7.33
N ARG A 202 -9.56 -5.43 -8.01
CA ARG A 202 -9.47 -4.60 -9.21
C ARG A 202 -10.25 -5.20 -10.37
N VAL A 203 -10.12 -6.51 -10.61
CA VAL A 203 -10.87 -7.22 -11.63
C VAL A 203 -12.37 -7.21 -11.33
N ASP A 204 -12.76 -7.46 -10.09
CA ASP A 204 -14.17 -7.41 -9.67
C ASP A 204 -14.79 -6.03 -9.92
N GLY A 205 -14.06 -4.97 -9.58
CA GLY A 205 -14.50 -3.60 -9.84
C GLY A 205 -14.68 -3.31 -11.34
N PHE A 206 -13.79 -3.85 -12.19
CA PHE A 206 -13.88 -3.71 -13.64
C PHE A 206 -15.11 -4.46 -14.20
N LEU A 207 -15.26 -5.73 -13.88
CA LEU A 207 -16.32 -6.57 -14.41
C LEU A 207 -17.70 -6.08 -13.96
N THR A 208 -17.87 -5.83 -12.66
CA THR A 208 -19.14 -5.32 -12.12
C THR A 208 -19.55 -4.00 -12.80
N HIS A 209 -18.58 -3.10 -13.02
CA HIS A 209 -18.94 -1.82 -13.65
C HIS A 209 -19.21 -1.93 -15.15
N LEU A 210 -18.56 -2.84 -15.86
CA LEU A 210 -18.93 -3.14 -17.26
C LEU A 210 -20.37 -3.63 -17.37
N GLU A 211 -20.80 -4.54 -16.47
CA GLU A 211 -22.18 -5.01 -16.42
C GLU A 211 -23.16 -3.87 -16.14
N GLU A 212 -22.86 -2.99 -15.18
CA GLU A 212 -23.66 -1.78 -14.92
C GLU A 212 -23.77 -0.85 -16.13
N LEU A 213 -22.75 -0.83 -17.00
CA LEU A 213 -22.71 -0.04 -18.24
C LEU A 213 -23.38 -0.73 -19.43
N GLY A 214 -24.04 -1.89 -19.20
CA GLY A 214 -24.83 -2.60 -20.20
C GLY A 214 -24.05 -3.59 -21.05
N PHE A 215 -22.84 -3.96 -20.68
CA PHE A 215 -22.11 -5.07 -21.30
C PHE A 215 -22.65 -6.39 -20.72
N GLY A 216 -22.93 -7.36 -21.58
CA GLY A 216 -23.45 -8.66 -21.14
C GLY A 216 -22.36 -9.52 -20.48
N ALA A 217 -22.78 -10.53 -19.71
CA ALA A 217 -21.86 -11.45 -19.02
C ALA A 217 -20.93 -12.25 -19.96
N ASP A 218 -21.26 -12.33 -21.25
CA ASP A 218 -20.44 -12.96 -22.30
C ASP A 218 -19.50 -11.98 -23.00
N CYS A 219 -19.47 -10.74 -22.57
CA CYS A 219 -18.65 -9.69 -23.20
C CYS A 219 -17.17 -9.75 -22.81
N TYR A 220 -16.76 -10.57 -21.86
CA TYR A 220 -15.37 -10.61 -21.42
C TYR A 220 -14.80 -12.03 -21.39
N ALA A 221 -13.47 -12.11 -21.54
CA ALA A 221 -12.65 -13.27 -21.21
C ALA A 221 -11.61 -12.86 -20.16
N LEU A 222 -11.36 -13.71 -19.20
CA LEU A 222 -10.37 -13.49 -18.14
C LEU A 222 -9.17 -14.43 -18.33
N ALA A 223 -7.95 -13.87 -18.27
CA ALA A 223 -6.71 -14.63 -18.31
C ALA A 223 -5.81 -14.25 -17.14
N GLU A 224 -5.43 -15.26 -16.36
CA GLU A 224 -4.46 -15.13 -15.27
C GLU A 224 -3.08 -15.49 -15.83
N CYS A 225 -2.17 -14.51 -15.85
CA CYS A 225 -0.89 -14.63 -16.57
C CYS A 225 0.34 -14.53 -15.66
N TYR A 226 0.16 -14.42 -14.35
CA TYR A 226 1.23 -14.41 -13.33
C TYR A 226 2.36 -13.42 -13.62
N GLU A 227 2.05 -12.29 -14.27
CA GLU A 227 2.98 -11.24 -14.68
C GLU A 227 4.05 -11.73 -15.68
N ARG A 228 3.81 -12.89 -16.32
CA ARG A 228 4.74 -13.51 -17.27
C ARG A 228 4.47 -13.02 -18.67
N TYR A 229 5.56 -12.64 -19.36
CA TYR A 229 5.51 -12.18 -20.75
C TYR A 229 4.92 -13.24 -21.70
N ASP A 230 5.44 -14.48 -21.64
CA ASP A 230 5.03 -15.59 -22.50
C ASP A 230 3.53 -15.91 -22.35
N MET A 231 3.05 -16.02 -21.11
CA MET A 231 1.64 -16.30 -20.83
C MET A 231 0.72 -15.16 -21.30
N THR A 232 1.13 -13.91 -21.07
CA THR A 232 0.37 -12.74 -21.53
C THR A 232 0.30 -12.69 -23.06
N TYR A 233 1.43 -12.88 -23.73
CA TYR A 233 1.48 -12.91 -25.19
C TYR A 233 0.56 -13.99 -25.77
N GLU A 234 0.65 -15.22 -25.30
CA GLU A 234 -0.19 -16.33 -25.72
C GLU A 234 -1.68 -16.11 -25.44
N ALA A 235 -2.02 -15.58 -24.25
CA ALA A 235 -3.41 -15.27 -23.91
C ALA A 235 -4.02 -14.25 -24.88
N VAL A 236 -3.30 -13.18 -25.21
CA VAL A 236 -3.76 -12.16 -26.16
C VAL A 236 -3.88 -12.77 -27.57
N ARG A 237 -2.87 -13.51 -28.04
CA ARG A 237 -2.90 -14.15 -29.38
C ARG A 237 -4.08 -15.12 -29.50
N ARG A 238 -4.30 -15.95 -28.49
CA ARG A 238 -5.44 -16.85 -28.43
C ARG A 238 -6.78 -16.10 -28.47
N ALA A 239 -6.92 -15.07 -27.63
CA ALA A 239 -8.14 -14.27 -27.59
C ALA A 239 -8.44 -13.59 -28.94
N LEU A 240 -7.42 -13.05 -29.60
CA LEU A 240 -7.56 -12.47 -30.96
C LEU A 240 -8.05 -13.47 -32.01
N SER A 241 -7.70 -14.76 -31.88
CA SER A 241 -8.11 -15.82 -32.83
C SER A 241 -9.49 -16.36 -32.51
N VAL A 242 -9.87 -16.47 -31.25
CA VAL A 242 -11.13 -17.10 -30.79
C VAL A 242 -12.28 -16.11 -30.72
N HIS A 243 -12.00 -14.84 -30.43
CA HIS A 243 -13.01 -13.81 -30.22
C HIS A 243 -13.02 -12.76 -31.33
N PRO A 244 -13.87 -12.95 -32.39
CA PRO A 244 -13.91 -12.01 -33.52
C PRO A 244 -14.41 -10.61 -33.15
N ARG A 245 -15.15 -10.48 -32.02
CA ARG A 245 -15.66 -9.20 -31.49
C ARG A 245 -14.74 -8.60 -30.43
N LEU A 246 -13.52 -9.14 -30.22
CA LEU A 246 -12.56 -8.58 -29.27
C LEU A 246 -12.05 -7.22 -29.78
N HIS A 247 -12.37 -6.15 -29.06
CA HIS A 247 -11.94 -4.78 -29.37
C HIS A 247 -11.35 -4.07 -28.14
N GLY A 248 -11.41 -4.68 -26.94
CA GLY A 248 -10.86 -4.15 -25.70
C GLY A 248 -9.88 -5.11 -25.04
N ILE A 249 -8.82 -4.56 -24.45
CA ILE A 249 -7.91 -5.30 -23.56
C ILE A 249 -7.72 -4.44 -22.30
N TYR A 250 -8.00 -5.03 -21.15
CA TYR A 250 -7.67 -4.45 -19.86
C TYR A 250 -6.52 -5.20 -19.20
N MET A 251 -5.38 -4.53 -19.04
CA MET A 251 -4.22 -5.05 -18.33
C MET A 251 -4.30 -4.61 -16.86
N ALA A 252 -4.88 -5.47 -16.02
CA ALA A 252 -4.99 -5.24 -14.57
C ALA A 252 -3.68 -5.57 -13.82
N THR A 253 -2.58 -5.80 -14.55
CA THR A 253 -1.28 -6.25 -14.07
C THR A 253 -0.15 -5.74 -14.97
N GLU A 254 1.08 -6.15 -14.67
CA GLU A 254 2.29 -5.90 -15.46
C GLU A 254 2.28 -6.66 -16.83
N SER A 255 3.40 -6.77 -17.49
CA SER A 255 3.58 -7.43 -18.80
C SER A 255 2.91 -6.71 -19.97
N VAL A 256 2.78 -5.39 -19.89
CA VAL A 256 2.14 -4.57 -20.94
C VAL A 256 2.85 -4.66 -22.30
N GLN A 257 4.18 -4.90 -22.30
CA GLN A 257 4.93 -5.10 -23.54
C GLN A 257 4.47 -6.36 -24.29
N ALA A 258 4.21 -7.46 -23.58
CA ALA A 258 3.72 -8.69 -24.18
C ALA A 258 2.36 -8.49 -24.88
N CYS A 259 1.47 -7.71 -24.26
CA CYS A 259 0.20 -7.32 -24.86
C CYS A 259 0.43 -6.51 -26.15
N ALA A 260 1.29 -5.49 -26.10
CA ALA A 260 1.61 -4.66 -27.26
C ALA A 260 2.18 -5.46 -28.43
N ASP A 261 3.10 -6.39 -28.15
CA ASP A 261 3.71 -7.26 -29.17
C ASP A 261 2.69 -8.24 -29.75
N ALA A 262 1.79 -8.77 -28.93
CA ALA A 262 0.75 -9.69 -29.35
C ALA A 262 -0.31 -9.03 -30.26
N ILE A 263 -0.65 -7.76 -30.04
CA ILE A 263 -1.57 -7.01 -30.92
C ILE A 263 -0.87 -6.38 -32.13
N HIS A 264 0.45 -6.41 -32.16
CA HIS A 264 1.20 -5.84 -33.29
C HIS A 264 0.76 -6.50 -34.63
N GLY A 265 0.46 -5.68 -35.62
CA GLY A 265 -0.06 -6.10 -36.88
C GLY A 265 -1.53 -6.55 -36.88
N CYS A 266 -2.24 -6.46 -35.77
CA CYS A 266 -3.68 -6.67 -35.75
C CYS A 266 -4.38 -5.60 -36.60
N LYS A 267 -5.23 -6.01 -37.55
CA LYS A 267 -5.98 -5.08 -38.41
C LYS A 267 -7.16 -4.41 -37.67
N ARG A 268 -7.60 -4.99 -36.56
CA ARG A 268 -8.69 -4.45 -35.75
C ARG A 268 -8.13 -3.37 -34.79
N ARG A 269 -8.86 -2.29 -34.64
CA ARG A 269 -8.57 -1.33 -33.56
C ARG A 269 -8.79 -2.02 -32.21
N MET A 270 -7.77 -2.01 -31.37
CA MET A 270 -7.84 -2.48 -30.00
C MET A 270 -7.78 -1.28 -29.05
N ALA A 271 -8.77 -1.17 -28.18
CA ALA A 271 -8.71 -0.25 -27.05
C ALA A 271 -7.93 -0.93 -25.91
N VAL A 272 -6.89 -0.28 -25.41
CA VAL A 272 -6.02 -0.85 -24.37
C VAL A 272 -5.97 0.07 -23.18
N VAL A 273 -6.47 -0.42 -22.04
CA VAL A 273 -6.40 0.25 -20.74
C VAL A 273 -5.47 -0.55 -19.84
N VAL A 274 -4.51 0.10 -19.21
CA VAL A 274 -3.54 -0.57 -18.33
C VAL A 274 -3.48 0.06 -16.96
N ASN A 275 -3.01 -0.68 -15.97
CA ASN A 275 -2.64 -0.15 -14.67
C ASN A 275 -1.14 0.13 -14.63
N ASP A 276 -0.80 1.15 -13.83
CA ASP A 276 0.55 1.57 -13.49
C ASP A 276 1.38 2.17 -14.65
N LEU A 277 1.89 3.36 -14.43
CA LEU A 277 2.70 4.11 -15.41
C LEU A 277 4.17 3.65 -15.39
N THR A 278 4.38 2.35 -15.65
CA THR A 278 5.73 1.81 -15.80
C THR A 278 6.47 2.46 -16.99
N PRO A 279 7.81 2.38 -17.07
CA PRO A 279 8.54 2.89 -18.22
C PRO A 279 8.04 2.34 -19.57
N GLU A 280 7.64 1.06 -19.60
CA GLU A 280 7.04 0.39 -20.77
C GLU A 280 5.68 0.98 -21.08
N ALA A 281 4.79 1.07 -20.12
CA ALA A 281 3.45 1.64 -20.29
C ALA A 281 3.55 3.09 -20.80
N LYS A 282 4.45 3.88 -20.25
CA LYS A 282 4.73 5.26 -20.70
C LYS A 282 5.18 5.33 -22.16
N ARG A 283 6.08 4.44 -22.58
CA ARG A 283 6.55 4.36 -23.95
C ARG A 283 5.43 3.97 -24.91
N LEU A 284 4.63 2.97 -24.55
CA LEU A 284 3.51 2.46 -25.35
C LEU A 284 2.36 3.47 -25.44
N LEU A 285 2.09 4.21 -24.36
CA LEU A 285 1.11 5.30 -24.33
C LEU A 285 1.54 6.43 -25.29
N ARG A 286 2.82 6.84 -25.29
CA ARG A 286 3.35 7.82 -26.25
C ARG A 286 3.23 7.40 -27.72
N ARG A 287 3.25 6.10 -28.00
CA ARG A 287 3.09 5.54 -29.34
C ARG A 287 1.64 5.32 -29.74
N GLY A 288 0.68 5.56 -28.85
CA GLY A 288 -0.73 5.30 -29.08
C GLY A 288 -1.08 3.81 -29.15
N THR A 289 -0.22 2.92 -28.63
CA THR A 289 -0.52 1.49 -28.49
C THR A 289 -1.43 1.22 -27.29
N ILE A 290 -1.28 2.01 -26.22
CA ILE A 290 -2.15 2.07 -25.05
C ILE A 290 -2.95 3.36 -25.14
N ASP A 291 -4.24 3.31 -24.79
CA ASP A 291 -5.13 4.47 -24.80
C ASP A 291 -5.12 5.20 -23.44
N PHE A 292 -5.10 4.45 -22.34
CA PHE A 292 -5.15 5.01 -20.98
C PHE A 292 -4.31 4.21 -20.00
N VAL A 293 -3.74 4.91 -19.04
CA VAL A 293 -3.12 4.31 -17.85
C VAL A 293 -3.89 4.76 -16.62
N VAL A 294 -4.32 3.82 -15.80
CA VAL A 294 -4.87 4.07 -14.46
C VAL A 294 -3.72 3.98 -13.46
N GLU A 295 -3.23 5.12 -13.03
CA GLU A 295 -2.05 5.24 -12.18
C GLU A 295 -2.42 5.28 -10.70
N GLN A 296 -1.62 4.61 -9.88
CA GLN A 296 -1.62 4.72 -8.43
C GLN A 296 -0.35 5.42 -7.96
N ASP A 297 -0.44 6.36 -7.04
CA ASP A 297 0.76 6.97 -6.45
C ASP A 297 1.49 5.98 -5.53
N PHE A 298 2.23 5.03 -6.14
CA PHE A 298 2.91 3.96 -5.42
C PHE A 298 3.96 4.50 -4.42
N SER A 299 4.72 5.53 -4.81
CA SER A 299 5.68 6.19 -3.92
C SER A 299 4.98 6.88 -2.75
N GLY A 300 3.86 7.52 -3.01
CA GLY A 300 3.04 8.17 -1.98
C GLY A 300 2.41 7.19 -1.00
N GLN A 301 2.06 5.98 -1.43
CA GLN A 301 1.59 4.93 -0.52
C GLN A 301 2.64 4.62 0.54
N VAL A 302 3.87 4.34 0.13
CA VAL A 302 4.97 4.02 1.04
C VAL A 302 5.32 5.21 1.95
N TYR A 303 5.41 6.40 1.37
CA TYR A 303 5.63 7.63 2.12
C TYR A 303 4.58 7.80 3.22
N ARG A 304 3.29 7.74 2.86
CA ARG A 304 2.18 7.90 3.82
C ARG A 304 2.16 6.79 4.87
N ALA A 305 2.47 5.54 4.51
CA ALA A 305 2.56 4.44 5.45
C ALA A 305 3.64 4.68 6.53
N ILE A 306 4.81 5.17 6.13
CA ILE A 306 5.89 5.55 7.06
C ILE A 306 5.44 6.73 7.93
N MET A 307 4.79 7.75 7.35
CA MET A 307 4.33 8.92 8.09
C MET A 307 3.23 8.57 9.10
N VAL A 308 2.35 7.62 8.81
CA VAL A 308 1.37 7.09 9.79
C VAL A 308 2.08 6.53 11.03
N LEU A 309 3.14 5.74 10.84
CA LEU A 309 3.95 5.22 11.95
C LEU A 309 4.72 6.33 12.66
N HIS A 310 5.29 7.26 11.93
CA HIS A 310 5.99 8.41 12.48
C HIS A 310 5.07 9.23 13.39
N GLU A 311 3.89 9.60 12.92
CA GLU A 311 2.89 10.33 13.70
C GLU A 311 2.44 9.57 14.97
N LEU A 312 2.24 8.25 14.83
CA LEU A 312 1.86 7.41 15.96
C LEU A 312 3.00 7.31 16.99
N LEU A 313 4.21 6.99 16.54
CA LEU A 313 5.31 6.61 17.42
C LEU A 313 6.04 7.81 18.02
N ALA A 314 6.22 8.89 17.25
CA ALA A 314 6.92 10.09 17.71
C ALA A 314 6.00 11.06 18.47
N TYR A 315 4.73 11.16 18.09
CA TYR A 315 3.80 12.14 18.64
C TYR A 315 2.58 11.54 19.38
N GLY A 316 2.39 10.21 19.32
CA GLY A 316 1.26 9.53 19.94
C GLY A 316 -0.08 9.80 19.24
N HIS A 317 -0.05 10.26 18.01
CA HIS A 317 -1.26 10.51 17.23
C HIS A 317 -1.90 9.18 16.84
N ARG A 318 -3.14 8.96 17.26
CA ARG A 318 -3.87 7.74 16.93
C ARG A 318 -4.27 7.73 15.46
N VAL A 319 -4.13 6.58 14.84
CA VAL A 319 -4.67 6.32 13.50
C VAL A 319 -6.19 6.48 13.55
N LYS A 320 -6.73 7.37 12.71
CA LYS A 320 -8.16 7.71 12.71
C LYS A 320 -8.99 6.71 11.89
N GLN A 321 -8.41 6.19 10.83
CA GLN A 321 -9.08 5.28 9.89
C GLN A 321 -8.20 4.05 9.63
N PRO A 322 -8.80 2.85 9.55
CA PRO A 322 -8.07 1.62 9.29
C PRO A 322 -7.54 1.53 7.85
N ILE A 323 -8.02 2.39 6.95
CA ILE A 323 -7.61 2.47 5.56
C ILE A 323 -7.41 3.93 5.17
N THR A 324 -6.31 4.22 4.51
CA THR A 324 -6.01 5.51 3.88
C THR A 324 -5.82 5.29 2.38
N TYR A 325 -6.71 5.81 1.57
CA TYR A 325 -6.56 5.73 0.12
C TYR A 325 -5.67 6.86 -0.41
N VAL A 326 -4.84 6.51 -1.39
CA VAL A 326 -4.14 7.48 -2.23
C VAL A 326 -4.96 7.79 -3.48
N ASP A 327 -4.66 8.91 -4.12
CA ASP A 327 -5.35 9.32 -5.32
C ASP A 327 -5.08 8.36 -6.50
N THR A 328 -6.09 8.19 -7.34
CA THR A 328 -5.99 7.48 -8.61
C THR A 328 -6.02 8.51 -9.73
N SER A 329 -5.05 8.47 -10.63
CA SER A 329 -4.95 9.35 -11.78
C SER A 329 -5.20 8.59 -13.08
N ILE A 330 -5.82 9.26 -14.05
CA ILE A 330 -5.96 8.76 -15.42
C ILE A 330 -4.91 9.49 -16.25
N ILE A 331 -4.01 8.76 -16.89
CA ILE A 331 -2.95 9.32 -17.71
C ILE A 331 -3.25 9.07 -19.17
N THR A 332 -3.21 10.11 -19.97
CA THR A 332 -3.35 10.08 -21.43
C THR A 332 -2.03 10.46 -22.12
N GLN A 333 -1.96 10.26 -23.43
CA GLN A 333 -0.78 10.60 -24.21
C GLN A 333 -0.38 12.07 -24.06
N GLU A 334 -1.34 12.97 -23.97
CA GLU A 334 -1.15 14.43 -23.88
C GLU A 334 -0.55 14.87 -22.55
N MET A 335 -0.56 14.00 -21.55
CA MET A 335 0.02 14.28 -20.21
C MET A 335 1.51 13.93 -20.12
N LEU A 336 2.10 13.34 -21.17
CA LEU A 336 3.48 12.86 -21.19
C LEU A 336 4.37 13.79 -22.01
#